data_9aa7f336c16ff31d2da4e0a98f8c8538
#
_entry.id   9aa7f336c16ff31d2da4e0a98f8c8538
#
_cell.length_a   1.000
_cell.length_b   1.000
_cell.length_c   1.000
_cell.angle_alpha   90.00
_cell.angle_beta   90.00
_cell.angle_gamma   90.00
#
_symmetry.space_group_name_H-M   'P 1'
#
loop_
_entity.id
_entity.type
_entity.pdbx_description
1 polymer ?
#
loop_
_entity_poly.entity_id
_entity_poly.type
_entity_poly.pdbx_seq_one_letter_code
_entity_poly.pdbx_strand_id
1 'polypeptide(L)'
;MYYFDGLNYFELAKEIDVVSWDTYPTWHKQDVIETAYENGMCHDLMRSLKKKPFFQMESCPTSTNWQSVSKLKKPGVLFAQSMQAIAHGGEGALYFQIRQSRGASEKFHGAVIDHYGGNDTRVFREVSQVGKTLKEISVLAGSEVKSQAALLYDWDSQWAMEDSQGPRNKGLHYREAQLKYYKGFRKLGLNVDLVDMTCDLSGYKIFAAPMCYMFRDGFEEKVRKFVEDGGIFIATYWSGIVDDTDKCFLGGVPHGLMDVLGIRSTEIDGLYDWEENSLVPVEGNALGMEKTYSCKYLCDLVELRGAETVMTYGSDFYKGYPALTVNSYGKGKAWYVAADAEKEFQEDLLKKIAEQSGISCGIKGDIPEGLEVTSRETEEERFYIYQNWSGEEAALPLPEGEIEAVYGEYGDKLAPCGLVVIKI
;
A
#
# COMPACT_ATOMS: atom_id res chain seq x y z
N MET A 1 -12.87 -9.55 -2.63
CA MET A 1 -13.41 -8.98 -1.37
C MET A 1 -12.25 -8.30 -0.70
N TYR A 2 -12.28 -7.00 -0.60
CA TYR A 2 -11.28 -6.24 0.15
C TYR A 2 -11.46 -6.53 1.64
N TYR A 3 -10.65 -5.93 2.49
CA TYR A 3 -10.73 -6.09 3.94
C TYR A 3 -12.18 -6.10 4.44
N PHE A 4 -12.49 -7.04 5.31
CA PHE A 4 -13.77 -7.04 5.99
C PHE A 4 -13.65 -6.15 7.22
N ASP A 5 -14.40 -5.07 7.25
CA ASP A 5 -14.29 -4.05 8.29
C ASP A 5 -14.72 -4.52 9.69
N GLY A 6 -15.44 -5.63 9.79
CA GLY A 6 -15.90 -6.18 11.06
C GLY A 6 -14.91 -7.12 11.78
N LEU A 7 -13.67 -7.29 11.28
CA LEU A 7 -12.66 -8.17 11.88
C LEU A 7 -11.29 -7.52 11.88
N ASN A 8 -10.61 -7.56 13.02
CA ASN A 8 -9.19 -7.25 13.10
C ASN A 8 -8.39 -8.47 12.66
N TYR A 9 -7.79 -8.39 11.48
CA TYR A 9 -7.05 -9.51 10.89
C TYR A 9 -5.73 -9.81 11.62
N PHE A 10 -5.12 -8.82 12.27
CA PHE A 10 -3.92 -9.07 13.08
C PHE A 10 -4.25 -9.94 14.29
N GLU A 11 -5.40 -9.70 14.95
CA GLU A 11 -5.84 -10.55 16.05
C GLU A 11 -6.24 -11.95 15.56
N LEU A 12 -7.01 -12.04 14.48
CA LEU A 12 -7.40 -13.32 13.90
C LEU A 12 -6.19 -14.16 13.48
N ALA A 13 -5.16 -13.54 12.91
CA ALA A 13 -3.96 -14.24 12.45
C ALA A 13 -3.16 -14.92 13.58
N LYS A 14 -3.32 -14.47 14.82
CA LYS A 14 -2.66 -15.11 15.98
C LYS A 14 -3.19 -16.53 16.22
N GLU A 15 -4.46 -16.77 15.87
CA GLU A 15 -5.19 -18.01 16.16
C GLU A 15 -5.18 -19.03 15.02
N ILE A 16 -4.61 -18.69 13.86
CA ILE A 16 -4.56 -19.56 12.68
C ILE A 16 -3.11 -19.90 12.27
N ASP A 17 -2.91 -21.09 11.72
CA ASP A 17 -1.57 -21.55 11.30
C ASP A 17 -1.11 -20.90 10.01
N VAL A 18 -2.02 -20.74 9.05
CA VAL A 18 -1.75 -20.23 7.70
C VAL A 18 -2.76 -19.16 7.33
N VAL A 19 -2.28 -18.03 6.80
CA VAL A 19 -3.13 -17.00 6.25
C VAL A 19 -3.57 -17.38 4.86
N SER A 20 -4.86 -17.31 4.61
CA SER A 20 -5.44 -17.43 3.27
C SER A 20 -6.61 -16.45 3.13
N TRP A 21 -6.90 -16.03 1.90
CA TRP A 21 -7.96 -15.07 1.64
C TRP A 21 -8.56 -15.20 0.25
N ASP A 22 -9.78 -14.69 0.10
CA ASP A 22 -10.52 -14.71 -1.14
C ASP A 22 -10.51 -13.32 -1.77
N THR A 23 -10.14 -13.23 -3.04
CA THR A 23 -10.10 -11.96 -3.74
C THR A 23 -10.78 -12.01 -5.09
N TYR A 24 -11.68 -11.04 -5.31
CA TYR A 24 -12.50 -10.90 -6.51
C TYR A 24 -12.43 -9.46 -7.04
N PRO A 25 -11.26 -8.98 -7.48
CA PRO A 25 -11.12 -7.62 -7.96
C PRO A 25 -11.96 -7.35 -9.21
N THR A 26 -12.48 -6.15 -9.31
CA THR A 26 -13.33 -5.73 -10.44
C THR A 26 -12.50 -5.02 -11.50
N TRP A 27 -11.63 -5.74 -12.19
CA TRP A 27 -10.64 -5.26 -13.17
C TRP A 27 -11.18 -4.40 -14.33
N HIS A 28 -12.47 -4.24 -14.41
CA HIS A 28 -13.15 -3.52 -15.49
C HIS A 28 -14.01 -2.34 -15.00
N LYS A 29 -14.06 -2.12 -13.68
CA LYS A 29 -14.93 -1.11 -13.08
C LYS A 29 -14.25 0.25 -12.98
N GLN A 30 -12.95 0.24 -12.81
CA GLN A 30 -12.10 1.42 -12.71
C GLN A 30 -10.81 1.20 -13.50
N ASP A 31 -9.85 2.07 -13.35
CA ASP A 31 -8.52 1.88 -13.92
C ASP A 31 -7.90 0.56 -13.41
N VAL A 32 -7.35 -0.23 -14.33
CA VAL A 32 -6.70 -1.51 -14.02
C VAL A 32 -5.50 -1.32 -13.12
N ILE A 33 -4.75 -0.24 -13.30
CA ILE A 33 -3.57 0.10 -12.47
C ILE A 33 -3.99 0.37 -11.03
N GLU A 34 -5.07 1.14 -10.83
CA GLU A 34 -5.62 1.38 -9.49
C GLU A 34 -6.07 0.07 -8.83
N THR A 35 -6.77 -0.78 -9.58
CA THR A 35 -7.20 -2.10 -9.09
C THR A 35 -5.99 -2.98 -8.72
N ALA A 36 -4.90 -2.91 -9.49
CA ALA A 36 -3.69 -3.66 -9.20
C ALA A 36 -3.03 -3.21 -7.89
N TYR A 37 -2.95 -1.90 -7.62
CA TYR A 37 -2.44 -1.38 -6.34
C TYR A 37 -3.32 -1.79 -5.16
N GLU A 38 -4.64 -1.67 -5.28
CA GLU A 38 -5.57 -2.10 -4.23
C GLU A 38 -5.43 -3.59 -3.92
N ASN A 39 -5.36 -4.44 -4.96
CA ASN A 39 -5.20 -5.87 -4.78
C ASN A 39 -3.80 -6.23 -4.23
N GLY A 40 -2.75 -5.55 -4.69
CA GLY A 40 -1.39 -5.69 -4.18
C GLY A 40 -1.29 -5.33 -2.69
N MET A 41 -1.93 -4.22 -2.27
CA MET A 41 -1.99 -3.83 -0.86
C MET A 41 -2.67 -4.90 0.01
N CYS A 42 -3.72 -5.56 -0.52
CA CYS A 42 -4.36 -6.67 0.17
C CYS A 42 -3.44 -7.90 0.28
N HIS A 43 -2.72 -8.25 -0.78
CA HIS A 43 -1.74 -9.34 -0.74
C HIS A 43 -0.62 -9.06 0.27
N ASP A 44 -0.08 -7.84 0.28
CA ASP A 44 0.95 -7.45 1.24
C ASP A 44 0.43 -7.44 2.68
N LEU A 45 -0.84 -7.07 2.92
CA LEU A 45 -1.45 -7.23 4.24
C LEU A 45 -1.47 -8.70 4.66
N MET A 46 -2.02 -9.60 3.81
CA MET A 46 -2.15 -11.02 4.16
C MET A 46 -0.79 -11.65 4.46
N ARG A 47 0.25 -11.30 3.69
CA ARG A 47 1.62 -11.72 3.98
C ARG A 47 2.12 -11.16 5.32
N SER A 48 1.87 -9.88 5.58
CA SER A 48 2.40 -9.16 6.75
C SER A 48 1.81 -9.66 8.07
N LEU A 49 0.58 -10.17 8.08
CA LEU A 49 -0.10 -10.66 9.29
C LEU A 49 0.74 -11.69 10.08
N LYS A 50 1.50 -12.52 9.37
CA LYS A 50 2.39 -13.51 9.99
C LYS A 50 3.85 -13.40 9.53
N LYS A 51 4.17 -12.47 8.61
CA LYS A 51 5.46 -12.38 7.91
C LYS A 51 5.88 -13.72 7.31
N LYS A 52 4.92 -14.40 6.71
CA LYS A 52 5.04 -15.73 6.09
C LYS A 52 4.26 -15.77 4.78
N PRO A 53 4.55 -16.75 3.92
CA PRO A 53 3.75 -17.01 2.74
C PRO A 53 2.26 -17.19 3.07
N PHE A 54 1.40 -16.79 2.15
CA PHE A 54 -0.06 -16.91 2.24
C PHE A 54 -0.61 -17.63 1.00
N PHE A 55 -1.90 -17.98 1.02
CA PHE A 55 -2.60 -18.52 -0.14
C PHE A 55 -3.72 -17.58 -0.59
N GLN A 56 -3.77 -17.31 -1.90
CA GLN A 56 -4.99 -16.83 -2.53
C GLN A 56 -5.96 -18.02 -2.63
N MET A 57 -6.79 -18.21 -1.60
CA MET A 57 -7.63 -19.41 -1.48
C MET A 57 -8.73 -19.43 -2.51
N GLU A 58 -9.32 -18.29 -2.80
CA GLU A 58 -10.32 -18.15 -3.86
C GLU A 58 -10.04 -16.96 -4.76
N SER A 59 -10.28 -17.18 -6.04
CA SER A 59 -10.43 -16.13 -7.06
C SER A 59 -11.32 -16.65 -8.17
N CYS A 60 -11.93 -15.74 -8.95
CA CYS A 60 -12.74 -16.15 -10.07
C CYS A 60 -11.91 -16.22 -11.35
N PRO A 61 -11.96 -17.35 -12.10
CA PRO A 61 -11.26 -17.43 -13.39
C PRO A 61 -11.83 -16.49 -14.46
N THR A 62 -13.14 -16.15 -14.39
CA THR A 62 -13.80 -15.30 -15.39
C THR A 62 -14.55 -14.14 -14.75
N SER A 63 -15.82 -14.32 -14.44
CA SER A 63 -16.72 -13.34 -13.83
C SER A 63 -17.48 -13.94 -12.66
N THR A 64 -17.71 -13.13 -11.66
CA THR A 64 -18.59 -13.48 -10.53
C THR A 64 -20.04 -13.34 -10.96
N ASN A 65 -20.98 -14.00 -10.26
CA ASN A 65 -22.41 -13.90 -10.54
C ASN A 65 -23.19 -13.00 -9.56
N TRP A 66 -22.52 -12.54 -8.51
CA TRP A 66 -23.15 -11.78 -7.41
C TRP A 66 -22.90 -10.26 -7.48
N GLN A 67 -22.15 -9.78 -8.46
CA GLN A 67 -22.02 -8.35 -8.73
C GLN A 67 -23.21 -7.84 -9.54
N SER A 68 -23.52 -6.54 -9.45
CA SER A 68 -24.59 -5.91 -10.23
C SER A 68 -24.41 -6.09 -11.75
N VAL A 69 -23.18 -6.14 -12.21
CA VAL A 69 -22.79 -6.49 -13.59
C VAL A 69 -21.59 -7.44 -13.52
N SER A 70 -21.80 -8.66 -14.02
CA SER A 70 -20.77 -9.71 -14.07
C SER A 70 -20.00 -9.64 -15.37
N LYS A 71 -19.06 -8.68 -15.46
CA LYS A 71 -18.26 -8.47 -16.66
C LYS A 71 -17.08 -9.43 -16.72
N LEU A 72 -16.76 -9.94 -17.91
CA LEU A 72 -15.64 -10.85 -18.13
C LEU A 72 -14.30 -10.16 -17.93
N LYS A 73 -13.35 -10.88 -17.36
CA LYS A 73 -11.93 -10.45 -17.40
C LYS A 73 -11.43 -10.43 -18.86
N LYS A 74 -10.69 -9.40 -19.21
CA LYS A 74 -10.00 -9.34 -20.50
C LYS A 74 -8.93 -10.45 -20.59
N PRO A 75 -8.53 -10.89 -21.80
CA PRO A 75 -7.43 -11.82 -21.97
C PRO A 75 -6.16 -11.33 -21.25
N GLY A 76 -5.45 -12.23 -20.58
CA GLY A 76 -4.24 -11.96 -19.82
C GLY A 76 -4.45 -11.51 -18.39
N VAL A 77 -5.59 -10.89 -18.04
CA VAL A 77 -5.86 -10.38 -16.68
C VAL A 77 -5.93 -11.51 -15.64
N LEU A 78 -6.50 -12.66 -15.99
CA LEU A 78 -6.52 -13.84 -15.11
C LEU A 78 -5.09 -14.29 -14.77
N PHE A 79 -4.23 -14.38 -15.79
CA PHE A 79 -2.83 -14.72 -15.62
C PHE A 79 -2.11 -13.71 -14.72
N ALA A 80 -2.20 -12.41 -15.06
CA ALA A 80 -1.56 -11.35 -14.29
C ALA A 80 -2.02 -11.32 -12.82
N GLN A 81 -3.34 -11.45 -12.55
CA GLN A 81 -3.89 -11.51 -11.20
C GLN A 81 -3.31 -12.68 -10.40
N SER A 82 -3.22 -13.87 -11.02
CA SER A 82 -2.69 -15.06 -10.33
C SER A 82 -1.20 -14.92 -10.03
N MET A 83 -0.45 -14.31 -10.95
CA MET A 83 0.98 -14.06 -10.74
C MET A 83 1.24 -12.95 -9.73
N GLN A 84 0.34 -11.97 -9.58
CA GLN A 84 0.46 -10.93 -8.57
C GLN A 84 0.45 -11.52 -7.14
N ALA A 85 -0.42 -12.50 -6.87
CA ALA A 85 -0.40 -13.18 -5.58
C ALA A 85 0.99 -13.79 -5.28
N ILE A 86 1.62 -14.42 -6.27
CA ILE A 86 2.96 -15.02 -6.14
C ILE A 86 4.02 -13.93 -5.96
N ALA A 87 3.94 -12.85 -6.74
CA ALA A 87 4.85 -11.71 -6.69
C ALA A 87 4.89 -11.05 -5.30
N HIS A 88 3.76 -11.02 -4.60
CA HIS A 88 3.61 -10.48 -3.24
C HIS A 88 3.87 -11.50 -2.11
N GLY A 89 4.43 -12.68 -2.40
CA GLY A 89 4.80 -13.68 -1.40
C GLY A 89 3.76 -14.78 -1.17
N GLY A 90 2.75 -14.88 -2.03
CA GLY A 90 1.82 -16.02 -2.02
C GLY A 90 2.49 -17.30 -2.53
N GLU A 91 2.05 -18.46 -2.05
CA GLU A 91 2.53 -19.78 -2.48
C GLU A 91 1.49 -20.56 -3.30
N GLY A 92 0.37 -19.93 -3.63
CA GLY A 92 -0.65 -20.53 -4.49
C GLY A 92 -1.76 -19.58 -4.87
N ALA A 93 -2.32 -19.82 -6.05
CA ALA A 93 -3.49 -19.15 -6.56
C ALA A 93 -4.57 -20.21 -6.89
N LEU A 94 -5.64 -20.21 -6.11
CA LEU A 94 -6.73 -21.16 -6.23
C LEU A 94 -7.96 -20.48 -6.81
N TYR A 95 -8.86 -21.29 -7.37
CA TYR A 95 -10.02 -20.75 -8.07
C TYR A 95 -11.32 -21.36 -7.54
N PHE A 96 -12.29 -20.52 -7.28
CA PHE A 96 -13.68 -20.91 -7.23
C PHE A 96 -14.29 -20.63 -8.61
N GLN A 97 -14.64 -21.69 -9.42
CA GLN A 97 -14.57 -23.12 -9.12
C GLN A 97 -13.96 -23.91 -10.29
N ILE A 98 -13.65 -25.19 -10.10
CA ILE A 98 -13.11 -26.01 -11.20
C ILE A 98 -14.15 -26.27 -12.30
N ARG A 99 -15.39 -26.62 -11.89
CA ARG A 99 -16.51 -26.88 -12.82
C ARG A 99 -17.73 -26.07 -12.40
N GLN A 100 -18.27 -25.34 -13.36
CA GLN A 100 -19.45 -24.49 -13.15
C GLN A 100 -20.66 -25.31 -12.70
N SER A 101 -21.30 -24.88 -11.63
CA SER A 101 -22.51 -25.50 -11.07
C SER A 101 -23.68 -25.42 -12.05
N ARG A 102 -24.48 -26.48 -12.15
CA ARG A 102 -25.64 -26.52 -13.03
C ARG A 102 -26.93 -25.96 -12.40
N GLY A 103 -26.92 -25.76 -11.10
CA GLY A 103 -28.06 -25.31 -10.31
C GLY A 103 -27.63 -24.38 -9.18
N ALA A 104 -28.56 -24.00 -8.32
CA ALA A 104 -28.44 -23.06 -7.23
C ALA A 104 -28.15 -21.60 -7.66
N SER A 105 -27.97 -20.70 -6.70
CA SER A 105 -27.78 -19.27 -6.93
C SER A 105 -26.47 -18.94 -7.70
N GLU A 106 -25.44 -19.71 -7.50
CA GLU A 106 -24.12 -19.51 -8.12
C GLU A 106 -23.87 -20.30 -9.41
N LYS A 107 -24.94 -20.79 -10.05
CA LYS A 107 -24.81 -21.54 -11.29
C LYS A 107 -24.16 -20.79 -12.46
N PHE A 108 -24.08 -19.46 -12.38
CA PHE A 108 -23.42 -18.61 -13.37
C PHE A 108 -22.08 -18.04 -12.87
N HIS A 109 -21.63 -18.44 -11.69
CA HIS A 109 -20.30 -18.08 -11.24
C HIS A 109 -19.25 -18.69 -12.17
N GLY A 110 -18.25 -17.90 -12.57
CA GLY A 110 -17.22 -18.36 -13.48
C GLY A 110 -16.44 -19.57 -12.93
N ALA A 111 -15.98 -20.41 -13.84
CA ALA A 111 -15.25 -21.63 -13.50
C ALA A 111 -14.13 -21.89 -14.50
N VAL A 112 -13.22 -22.78 -14.15
CA VAL A 112 -12.16 -23.26 -15.05
C VAL A 112 -12.78 -24.01 -16.24
N ILE A 113 -13.78 -24.83 -15.95
CA ILE A 113 -14.62 -25.54 -16.95
C ILE A 113 -16.04 -25.05 -16.80
N ASP A 114 -16.49 -24.22 -17.70
CA ASP A 114 -17.81 -23.60 -17.70
C ASP A 114 -18.87 -24.43 -18.44
N HIS A 115 -20.09 -23.91 -18.53
CA HIS A 115 -21.21 -24.58 -19.24
C HIS A 115 -20.99 -24.64 -20.75
N TYR A 116 -20.10 -23.85 -21.33
CA TYR A 116 -19.96 -23.63 -22.76
C TYR A 116 -18.92 -24.53 -23.41
N GLY A 117 -18.00 -25.11 -22.60
CA GLY A 117 -16.93 -25.93 -23.15
C GLY A 117 -16.21 -26.79 -22.13
N GLY A 118 -15.14 -27.41 -22.58
CA GLY A 118 -14.25 -28.22 -21.77
C GLY A 118 -12.87 -27.58 -21.66
N ASN A 119 -11.86 -28.28 -22.20
CA ASN A 119 -10.47 -27.85 -22.19
C ASN A 119 -10.09 -26.94 -23.38
N ASP A 120 -11.02 -26.58 -24.22
CA ASP A 120 -10.86 -25.79 -25.42
C ASP A 120 -11.23 -24.31 -25.25
N THR A 121 -11.72 -23.92 -24.08
CA THR A 121 -12.08 -22.53 -23.77
C THR A 121 -10.85 -21.65 -23.53
N ARG A 122 -11.02 -20.31 -23.70
CA ARG A 122 -9.98 -19.33 -23.37
C ARG A 122 -9.54 -19.45 -21.91
N VAL A 123 -10.49 -19.54 -21.00
CA VAL A 123 -10.26 -19.60 -19.55
C VAL A 123 -9.44 -20.83 -19.19
N PHE A 124 -9.79 -22.00 -19.72
CA PHE A 124 -9.03 -23.22 -19.46
C PHE A 124 -7.56 -23.09 -19.93
N ARG A 125 -7.34 -22.47 -21.09
CA ARG A 125 -5.98 -22.23 -21.60
C ARG A 125 -5.20 -21.26 -20.70
N GLU A 126 -5.84 -20.17 -20.23
CA GLU A 126 -5.18 -19.21 -19.32
C GLU A 126 -4.84 -19.86 -17.97
N VAL A 127 -5.74 -20.64 -17.37
CA VAL A 127 -5.45 -21.38 -16.12
C VAL A 127 -4.36 -22.42 -16.34
N SER A 128 -4.36 -23.09 -17.50
CA SER A 128 -3.29 -24.02 -17.85
C SER A 128 -1.92 -23.30 -18.00
N GLN A 129 -1.93 -22.08 -18.52
CA GLN A 129 -0.73 -21.24 -18.57
C GLN A 129 -0.23 -20.87 -17.18
N VAL A 130 -1.12 -20.47 -16.26
CA VAL A 130 -0.77 -20.23 -14.85
C VAL A 130 -0.06 -21.45 -14.27
N GLY A 131 -0.63 -22.65 -14.42
CA GLY A 131 -0.02 -23.88 -13.91
C GLY A 131 1.35 -24.23 -14.52
N LYS A 132 1.57 -23.90 -15.79
CA LYS A 132 2.89 -24.06 -16.44
C LYS A 132 3.89 -23.06 -15.88
N THR A 133 3.51 -21.79 -15.83
CA THR A 133 4.37 -20.72 -15.31
C THR A 133 4.78 -20.98 -13.87
N LEU A 134 3.85 -21.42 -13.00
CA LEU A 134 4.17 -21.78 -11.61
C LEU A 134 5.24 -22.88 -11.50
N LYS A 135 5.28 -23.84 -12.43
CA LYS A 135 6.35 -24.83 -12.47
C LYS A 135 7.68 -24.24 -12.91
N GLU A 136 7.68 -23.33 -13.86
CA GLU A 136 8.90 -22.67 -14.38
C GLU A 136 9.50 -21.73 -13.32
N ILE A 137 8.67 -21.01 -12.56
CA ILE A 137 9.12 -20.13 -11.48
C ILE A 137 9.16 -20.82 -10.09
N SER A 138 9.18 -22.14 -10.05
CA SER A 138 9.14 -22.89 -8.77
C SER A 138 10.32 -22.60 -7.84
N VAL A 139 11.41 -22.03 -8.36
CA VAL A 139 12.54 -21.52 -7.56
C VAL A 139 12.13 -20.42 -6.57
N LEU A 140 11.01 -19.74 -6.80
CA LEU A 140 10.47 -18.74 -5.86
C LEU A 140 9.84 -19.38 -4.61
N ALA A 141 9.49 -20.68 -4.65
CA ALA A 141 8.82 -21.32 -3.52
C ALA A 141 9.72 -21.31 -2.27
N GLY A 142 9.15 -20.85 -1.16
CA GLY A 142 9.87 -20.70 0.10
C GLY A 142 10.77 -19.44 0.21
N SER A 143 10.88 -18.62 -0.85
CA SER A 143 11.58 -17.35 -0.73
C SER A 143 10.73 -16.34 0.05
N GLU A 144 11.37 -15.35 0.67
CA GLU A 144 10.74 -14.35 1.52
C GLU A 144 10.64 -13.00 0.82
N VAL A 145 9.62 -12.23 1.15
CA VAL A 145 9.53 -10.81 0.80
C VAL A 145 10.12 -10.00 1.93
N LYS A 146 11.25 -9.34 1.70
CA LYS A 146 11.87 -8.43 2.67
C LYS A 146 11.45 -7.00 2.38
N SER A 147 10.94 -6.31 3.39
CA SER A 147 10.42 -4.95 3.29
C SER A 147 11.30 -3.97 4.05
N GLN A 148 11.65 -2.85 3.40
CA GLN A 148 12.30 -1.72 4.05
C GLN A 148 11.28 -0.68 4.55
N ALA A 149 10.05 -0.73 4.03
CA ALA A 149 8.96 0.17 4.36
C ALA A 149 7.87 -0.55 5.15
N ALA A 150 7.37 0.12 6.17
CA ALA A 150 6.17 -0.26 6.90
C ALA A 150 5.07 0.79 6.72
N LEU A 151 3.84 0.35 6.56
CA LEU A 151 2.65 1.19 6.48
C LEU A 151 1.67 0.74 7.56
N LEU A 152 1.28 1.67 8.43
CA LEU A 152 0.31 1.35 9.47
C LEU A 152 -1.06 1.07 8.84
N TYR A 153 -1.67 -0.03 9.22
CA TYR A 153 -3.08 -0.31 9.02
C TYR A 153 -3.66 -0.83 10.34
N ASP A 154 -4.46 -0.03 11.01
CA ASP A 154 -4.97 -0.34 12.35
C ASP A 154 -6.51 -0.29 12.37
N TRP A 155 -7.14 -1.44 12.64
CA TRP A 155 -8.60 -1.56 12.65
C TRP A 155 -9.24 -0.81 13.81
N ASP A 156 -8.61 -0.81 14.99
CA ASP A 156 -9.17 -0.13 16.15
C ASP A 156 -9.20 1.39 15.93
N SER A 157 -8.13 1.93 15.32
CA SER A 157 -8.06 3.33 14.91
C SER A 157 -9.11 3.67 13.83
N GLN A 158 -9.31 2.78 12.86
CA GLN A 158 -10.34 2.93 11.84
C GLN A 158 -11.74 2.95 12.45
N TRP A 159 -12.07 1.98 13.31
CA TRP A 159 -13.38 1.88 13.93
C TRP A 159 -13.70 3.07 14.83
N ALA A 160 -12.76 3.49 15.68
CA ALA A 160 -12.92 4.66 16.54
C ALA A 160 -13.14 5.93 15.70
N MET A 161 -12.39 6.11 14.62
CA MET A 161 -12.57 7.25 13.72
C MET A 161 -13.93 7.22 13.00
N GLU A 162 -14.41 6.06 12.57
CA GLU A 162 -15.70 5.90 11.90
C GLU A 162 -16.89 6.16 12.83
N ASP A 163 -16.75 5.86 14.13
CA ASP A 163 -17.76 6.13 15.16
C ASP A 163 -17.70 7.58 15.68
N SER A 164 -16.59 8.28 15.47
CA SER A 164 -16.38 9.64 15.97
C SER A 164 -17.25 10.68 15.27
N GLN A 165 -17.58 11.75 16.02
CA GLN A 165 -18.09 13.00 15.46
C GLN A 165 -17.04 14.09 15.69
N GLY A 166 -16.36 14.47 14.62
CA GLY A 166 -15.24 15.39 14.67
C GLY A 166 -15.40 16.60 13.78
N PRO A 167 -14.31 17.24 13.37
CA PRO A 167 -14.35 18.38 12.46
C PRO A 167 -15.02 18.03 11.13
N ARG A 168 -15.03 16.74 10.76
CA ARG A 168 -15.68 16.23 9.57
C ARG A 168 -16.27 14.85 9.85
N ASN A 169 -17.59 14.69 9.65
CA ASN A 169 -18.33 13.45 9.95
C ASN A 169 -18.59 12.58 8.72
N LYS A 170 -18.19 13.01 7.52
CA LYS A 170 -18.34 12.28 6.26
C LYS A 170 -17.12 12.48 5.39
N GLY A 171 -16.77 11.45 4.61
CA GLY A 171 -15.67 11.53 3.66
C GLY A 171 -14.28 11.45 4.31
N LEU A 172 -14.18 10.96 5.56
CA LEU A 172 -12.92 10.50 6.10
C LEU A 172 -12.67 9.10 5.54
N HIS A 173 -11.68 8.99 4.69
CA HIS A 173 -11.40 7.79 3.93
C HIS A 173 -10.10 7.17 4.41
N TYR A 174 -10.15 6.46 5.55
CA TYR A 174 -8.94 5.86 6.16
C TYR A 174 -8.17 4.98 5.17
N ARG A 175 -8.88 4.07 4.51
CA ARG A 175 -8.27 3.14 3.56
C ARG A 175 -7.63 3.83 2.34
N GLU A 176 -8.28 4.86 1.83
CA GLU A 176 -7.73 5.66 0.72
C GLU A 176 -6.47 6.44 1.14
N ALA A 177 -6.42 6.94 2.38
CA ALA A 177 -5.23 7.56 2.92
C ALA A 177 -4.06 6.55 2.96
N GLN A 178 -4.30 5.32 3.45
CA GLN A 178 -3.31 4.25 3.43
C GLN A 178 -2.86 3.92 1.98
N LEU A 179 -3.81 3.80 1.06
CA LEU A 179 -3.53 3.46 -0.33
C LEU A 179 -2.67 4.51 -1.04
N LYS A 180 -2.83 5.81 -0.75
CA LYS A 180 -1.96 6.88 -1.30
C LYS A 180 -0.49 6.63 -0.94
N TYR A 181 -0.18 6.31 0.32
CA TYR A 181 1.19 6.01 0.77
C TYR A 181 1.68 4.67 0.22
N TYR A 182 0.83 3.66 0.18
CA TYR A 182 1.16 2.37 -0.43
C TYR A 182 1.61 2.54 -1.89
N LYS A 183 0.84 3.25 -2.70
CA LYS A 183 1.19 3.55 -4.10
C LYS A 183 2.53 4.26 -4.22
N GLY A 184 2.76 5.27 -3.40
CA GLY A 184 4.03 5.99 -3.38
C GLY A 184 5.23 5.06 -3.13
N PHE A 185 5.14 4.14 -2.18
CA PHE A 185 6.17 3.13 -1.95
C PHE A 185 6.31 2.16 -3.13
N ARG A 186 5.19 1.70 -3.71
CA ARG A 186 5.21 0.76 -4.85
C ARG A 186 5.78 1.39 -6.11
N LYS A 187 5.56 2.67 -6.35
CA LYS A 187 6.20 3.42 -7.45
C LYS A 187 7.73 3.52 -7.31
N LEU A 188 8.25 3.38 -6.10
CA LEU A 188 9.69 3.26 -5.83
C LEU A 188 10.20 1.81 -5.91
N GLY A 189 9.34 0.84 -6.23
CA GLY A 189 9.66 -0.59 -6.23
C GLY A 189 9.92 -1.17 -4.85
N LEU A 190 9.61 -0.44 -3.78
CA LEU A 190 9.79 -0.91 -2.42
C LEU A 190 8.71 -1.93 -2.05
N ASN A 191 9.12 -3.07 -1.50
CA ASN A 191 8.19 -3.94 -0.79
C ASN A 191 7.70 -3.24 0.48
N VAL A 192 6.44 -3.46 0.81
CA VAL A 192 5.78 -2.80 1.95
C VAL A 192 5.15 -3.85 2.85
N ASP A 193 5.41 -3.77 4.14
CA ASP A 193 4.63 -4.51 5.13
C ASP A 193 3.51 -3.61 5.67
N LEU A 194 2.30 -4.14 5.70
CA LEU A 194 1.22 -3.50 6.44
C LEU A 194 1.27 -4.02 7.88
N VAL A 195 1.32 -3.08 8.84
CA VAL A 195 1.57 -3.42 10.25
C VAL A 195 0.55 -2.73 11.15
N ASP A 196 0.26 -3.33 12.29
CA ASP A 196 -0.48 -2.68 13.36
C ASP A 196 0.47 -1.99 14.36
N MET A 197 -0.10 -1.30 15.36
CA MET A 197 0.69 -0.62 16.39
C MET A 197 1.51 -1.56 17.27
N THR A 198 1.22 -2.88 17.27
CA THR A 198 1.96 -3.86 18.09
C THR A 198 3.25 -4.34 17.45
N CYS A 199 3.41 -4.10 16.15
CA CYS A 199 4.55 -4.58 15.37
C CYS A 199 5.89 -4.05 15.89
N ASP A 200 6.94 -4.87 15.79
CA ASP A 200 8.32 -4.42 15.96
C ASP A 200 8.78 -3.67 14.71
N LEU A 201 9.25 -2.43 14.90
CA LEU A 201 9.70 -1.54 13.83
C LEU A 201 11.21 -1.64 13.53
N SER A 202 11.97 -2.40 14.30
CA SER A 202 13.45 -2.41 14.23
C SER A 202 14.03 -2.84 12.88
N GLY A 203 13.27 -3.58 12.07
CA GLY A 203 13.70 -4.04 10.74
C GLY A 203 13.44 -3.08 9.59
N TYR A 204 12.69 -1.99 9.83
CA TYR A 204 12.30 -1.04 8.78
C TYR A 204 13.20 0.19 8.74
N LYS A 205 13.27 0.82 7.58
CA LYS A 205 13.95 2.12 7.39
C LYS A 205 12.97 3.28 7.41
N ILE A 206 11.76 3.06 6.93
CA ILE A 206 10.70 4.06 6.85
C ILE A 206 9.39 3.47 7.33
N PHE A 207 8.69 4.22 8.18
CA PHE A 207 7.38 3.87 8.72
C PHE A 207 6.41 5.02 8.51
N ALA A 208 5.35 4.79 7.75
CA ALA A 208 4.26 5.74 7.54
C ALA A 208 3.01 5.32 8.33
N ALA A 209 2.43 6.28 9.06
CA ALA A 209 1.22 6.09 9.87
C ALA A 209 0.16 7.16 9.50
N PRO A 210 -0.47 7.07 8.31
CA PRO A 210 -1.49 8.03 7.90
C PRO A 210 -2.75 7.92 8.75
N MET A 211 -3.31 9.06 9.18
CA MET A 211 -4.56 9.13 9.95
C MET A 211 -4.60 8.17 11.15
N CYS A 212 -3.50 8.07 11.89
CA CYS A 212 -3.40 7.21 13.06
C CYS A 212 -4.17 7.85 14.23
N TYR A 213 -5.49 7.81 14.17
CA TYR A 213 -6.43 8.53 15.05
C TYR A 213 -6.27 8.14 16.52
N MET A 214 -6.25 6.83 16.80
CA MET A 214 -6.07 6.26 18.12
C MET A 214 -4.61 5.89 18.36
N PHE A 215 -4.05 6.23 19.53
CA PHE A 215 -2.79 5.67 19.99
C PHE A 215 -3.04 4.66 21.09
N ARG A 216 -2.56 3.44 20.89
CA ARG A 216 -2.59 2.38 21.89
C ARG A 216 -1.33 2.41 22.74
N ASP A 217 -1.46 1.91 23.97
CA ASP A 217 -0.41 1.91 24.98
C ASP A 217 0.93 1.38 24.45
N GLY A 218 2.00 2.15 24.62
CA GLY A 218 3.36 1.82 24.18
C GLY A 218 3.66 2.10 22.70
N PHE A 219 2.71 2.64 21.92
CA PHE A 219 2.97 2.99 20.52
C PHE A 219 3.93 4.17 20.39
N GLU A 220 3.75 5.20 21.20
CA GLU A 220 4.58 6.41 21.18
C GLU A 220 6.05 6.11 21.51
N GLU A 221 6.30 5.26 22.52
CA GLU A 221 7.65 4.84 22.89
C GLU A 221 8.32 4.03 21.79
N LYS A 222 7.55 3.19 21.11
CA LYS A 222 8.05 2.40 19.98
C LYS A 222 8.44 3.28 18.80
N VAL A 223 7.60 4.26 18.44
CA VAL A 223 7.90 5.25 17.40
C VAL A 223 9.10 6.09 17.78
N ARG A 224 9.14 6.59 19.02
CA ARG A 224 10.27 7.36 19.57
C ARG A 224 11.58 6.62 19.40
N LYS A 225 11.63 5.37 19.86
CA LYS A 225 12.81 4.53 19.73
C LYS A 225 13.20 4.29 18.27
N PHE A 226 12.24 4.02 17.41
CA PHE A 226 12.48 3.82 15.98
C PHE A 226 13.17 5.03 15.34
N VAL A 227 12.67 6.25 15.62
CA VAL A 227 13.28 7.50 15.09
C VAL A 227 14.63 7.77 15.75
N GLU A 228 14.74 7.58 17.07
CA GLU A 228 16.00 7.78 17.80
C GLU A 228 17.15 6.91 17.26
N ASP A 229 16.83 5.67 16.86
CA ASP A 229 17.78 4.71 16.28
C ASP A 229 18.14 4.98 14.81
N GLY A 230 17.44 5.91 14.14
CA GLY A 230 17.75 6.33 12.76
C GLY A 230 16.62 6.07 11.75
N GLY A 231 15.46 5.59 12.19
CA GLY A 231 14.28 5.38 11.35
C GLY A 231 13.65 6.69 10.86
N ILE A 232 12.94 6.61 9.78
CA ILE A 232 12.16 7.72 9.21
C ILE A 232 10.69 7.46 9.51
N PHE A 233 10.08 8.35 10.28
CA PHE A 233 8.67 8.29 10.61
C PHE A 233 7.87 9.35 9.85
N ILE A 234 6.71 8.97 9.33
CA ILE A 234 5.76 9.88 8.67
C ILE A 234 4.42 9.76 9.36
N ALA A 235 4.00 10.81 10.04
CA ALA A 235 2.63 10.95 10.57
C ALA A 235 1.85 11.97 9.74
N THR A 236 0.51 11.89 9.81
CA THR A 236 -0.34 12.84 9.09
C THR A 236 -1.36 13.49 10.03
N TYR A 237 -2.12 14.41 9.45
CA TYR A 237 -3.29 15.01 10.09
C TYR A 237 -4.18 13.95 10.77
N TRP A 238 -4.98 14.38 11.74
CA TRP A 238 -5.92 13.53 12.47
C TRP A 238 -5.25 12.32 13.15
N SER A 239 -4.06 12.51 13.73
CA SER A 239 -3.30 11.46 14.41
C SER A 239 -3.11 11.75 15.90
N GLY A 240 -3.13 10.69 16.74
CA GLY A 240 -2.92 10.77 18.17
C GLY A 240 -3.96 11.60 18.90
N ILE A 241 -5.23 11.47 18.50
CA ILE A 241 -6.36 12.22 19.03
C ILE A 241 -6.92 11.58 20.29
N VAL A 242 -7.05 10.23 20.31
CA VAL A 242 -7.65 9.46 21.41
C VAL A 242 -6.73 8.33 21.88
N ASP A 243 -6.95 7.88 23.13
CA ASP A 243 -6.35 6.69 23.70
C ASP A 243 -7.10 5.40 23.28
N ASP A 244 -6.64 4.25 23.75
CA ASP A 244 -7.21 2.92 23.48
C ASP A 244 -8.62 2.69 24.02
N THR A 245 -9.16 3.66 24.80
CA THR A 245 -10.54 3.69 25.32
C THR A 245 -11.40 4.73 24.60
N ASP A 246 -10.91 5.27 23.48
CA ASP A 246 -11.55 6.31 22.67
C ASP A 246 -11.80 7.63 23.42
N LYS A 247 -10.92 7.97 24.38
CA LYS A 247 -10.95 9.25 25.08
C LYS A 247 -9.91 10.20 24.51
N CYS A 248 -10.32 11.44 24.25
CA CYS A 248 -9.40 12.46 23.76
C CYS A 248 -8.24 12.69 24.72
N PHE A 249 -7.04 12.72 24.17
CA PHE A 249 -5.87 13.19 24.92
C PHE A 249 -5.98 14.69 25.23
N LEU A 250 -5.36 15.09 26.32
CA LEU A 250 -5.30 16.49 26.71
C LEU A 250 -3.91 17.07 26.47
N GLY A 251 -3.85 18.37 26.17
CA GLY A 251 -2.58 19.10 26.05
C GLY A 251 -2.02 19.24 24.65
N GLY A 252 -2.74 18.82 23.63
CA GLY A 252 -2.35 18.91 22.20
C GLY A 252 -2.02 17.57 21.59
N VAL A 253 -2.00 17.54 20.28
CA VAL A 253 -1.82 16.34 19.46
C VAL A 253 -0.69 16.56 18.44
N PRO A 254 -0.10 15.50 17.86
CA PRO A 254 -0.25 14.08 18.21
C PRO A 254 0.29 13.77 19.61
N HIS A 255 -0.55 13.16 20.44
CA HIS A 255 -0.18 12.89 21.84
C HIS A 255 1.09 12.04 21.93
N GLY A 256 1.95 12.32 22.92
CA GLY A 256 3.16 11.55 23.18
C GLY A 256 4.26 11.66 22.12
N LEU A 257 3.96 12.20 20.92
CA LEU A 257 4.90 12.35 19.80
C LEU A 257 5.19 13.79 19.40
N MET A 258 4.67 14.78 20.13
CA MET A 258 4.89 16.20 19.81
C MET A 258 6.36 16.60 19.80
N ASP A 259 7.18 16.02 20.65
CA ASP A 259 8.63 16.27 20.70
C ASP A 259 9.38 15.53 19.57
N VAL A 260 8.98 14.31 19.24
CA VAL A 260 9.55 13.54 18.11
C VAL A 260 9.25 14.25 16.79
N LEU A 261 8.03 14.71 16.59
CA LEU A 261 7.60 15.44 15.40
C LEU A 261 8.00 16.92 15.43
N GLY A 262 8.40 17.44 16.59
CA GLY A 262 8.77 18.85 16.78
C GLY A 262 7.63 19.83 16.51
N ILE A 263 6.38 19.41 16.75
CA ILE A 263 5.17 20.20 16.48
C ILE A 263 4.09 19.99 17.56
N ARG A 264 3.08 20.84 17.51
CA ARG A 264 1.80 20.66 18.19
C ARG A 264 0.69 21.10 17.27
N SER A 265 -0.28 20.25 16.98
CA SER A 265 -1.54 20.65 16.35
C SER A 265 -2.45 21.23 17.43
N THR A 266 -2.99 22.42 17.17
CA THR A 266 -3.80 23.19 18.13
C THR A 266 -5.25 23.30 17.70
N GLU A 267 -5.52 23.27 16.42
CA GLU A 267 -6.84 23.33 15.82
C GLU A 267 -6.87 22.43 14.59
N ILE A 268 -8.07 22.00 14.21
CA ILE A 268 -8.28 21.17 13.02
C ILE A 268 -9.44 21.75 12.24
N ASP A 269 -9.18 22.20 11.03
CA ASP A 269 -10.19 22.76 10.14
C ASP A 269 -10.76 21.70 9.21
N GLY A 270 -12.10 21.62 9.14
CA GLY A 270 -12.84 20.73 8.24
C GLY A 270 -13.34 21.48 7.02
N LEU A 271 -12.79 21.18 5.85
CA LEU A 271 -13.20 21.79 4.59
C LEU A 271 -14.50 21.16 4.07
N TYR A 272 -15.38 21.97 3.49
CA TYR A 272 -16.53 21.47 2.72
C TYR A 272 -16.08 20.76 1.46
N ASP A 273 -16.94 19.91 0.86
CA ASP A 273 -16.61 19.13 -0.34
C ASP A 273 -16.24 19.98 -1.58
N TRP A 274 -16.65 21.25 -1.60
CA TRP A 274 -16.33 22.21 -2.67
C TRP A 274 -15.14 23.12 -2.34
N GLU A 275 -14.53 22.98 -1.16
CA GLU A 275 -13.39 23.76 -0.72
C GLU A 275 -12.09 22.98 -0.93
N GLU A 276 -11.06 23.73 -1.26
CA GLU A 276 -9.70 23.25 -1.40
C GLU A 276 -8.73 24.27 -0.79
N ASN A 277 -7.69 23.78 -0.16
CA ASN A 277 -6.50 24.56 0.17
C ASN A 277 -5.32 24.03 -0.64
N SER A 278 -4.13 24.51 -0.40
CA SER A 278 -2.93 24.07 -1.08
C SER A 278 -1.74 24.01 -0.14
N LEU A 279 -0.80 23.13 -0.47
CA LEU A 279 0.51 23.06 0.13
C LEU A 279 1.51 23.76 -0.79
N VAL A 280 2.08 24.86 -0.31
CA VAL A 280 3.01 25.73 -1.06
C VAL A 280 4.42 25.53 -0.52
N PRO A 281 5.40 25.16 -1.36
CA PRO A 281 6.77 24.94 -0.88
C PRO A 281 7.41 26.22 -0.35
N VAL A 282 8.15 26.09 0.74
CA VAL A 282 9.01 27.14 1.27
C VAL A 282 10.29 27.19 0.43
N GLU A 283 10.77 28.39 0.09
CA GLU A 283 12.03 28.55 -0.66
C GLU A 283 13.21 27.94 0.11
N GLY A 284 14.01 27.12 -0.56
CA GLY A 284 15.15 26.42 0.02
C GLY A 284 14.80 25.34 1.04
N ASN A 285 13.58 24.80 1.01
CA ASN A 285 13.12 23.77 1.95
C ASN A 285 13.98 22.49 1.94
N ALA A 286 13.91 21.74 3.03
CA ALA A 286 14.76 20.58 3.31
C ALA A 286 14.67 19.44 2.27
N LEU A 287 13.56 19.35 1.49
CA LEU A 287 13.38 18.34 0.45
C LEU A 287 13.63 18.82 -0.97
N GLY A 288 13.82 20.14 -1.17
CA GLY A 288 13.88 20.71 -2.53
C GLY A 288 12.58 20.51 -3.31
N MET A 289 11.44 20.54 -2.64
CA MET A 289 10.14 20.51 -3.29
C MET A 289 9.83 21.88 -3.89
N GLU A 290 9.38 21.89 -5.14
CA GLU A 290 9.13 23.15 -5.88
C GLU A 290 7.66 23.27 -6.33
N LYS A 291 6.92 22.16 -6.34
CA LYS A 291 5.55 22.06 -6.82
C LYS A 291 4.54 22.37 -5.71
N THR A 292 3.47 23.07 -6.06
CA THR A 292 2.31 23.27 -5.18
C THR A 292 1.31 22.15 -5.41
N TYR A 293 0.71 21.65 -4.33
CA TYR A 293 -0.26 20.55 -4.35
C TYR A 293 -1.58 20.98 -3.74
N SER A 294 -2.69 20.43 -4.20
CA SER A 294 -4.00 20.66 -3.57
C SER A 294 -4.17 19.78 -2.32
N CYS A 295 -4.98 20.25 -1.39
CA CYS A 295 -5.42 19.47 -0.23
C CYS A 295 -6.91 19.74 0.08
N LYS A 296 -7.55 18.71 0.69
CA LYS A 296 -9.00 18.69 0.96
C LYS A 296 -9.29 18.13 2.35
N TYR A 297 -10.52 18.13 2.71
CA TYR A 297 -11.15 17.47 3.86
C TYR A 297 -10.70 17.97 5.22
N LEU A 298 -9.45 17.80 5.62
CA LEU A 298 -8.92 18.22 6.91
C LEU A 298 -7.59 18.94 6.79
N CYS A 299 -7.43 20.00 7.59
CA CYS A 299 -6.20 20.78 7.71
C CYS A 299 -5.90 21.00 9.20
N ASP A 300 -4.81 20.42 9.68
CA ASP A 300 -4.33 20.64 11.03
C ASP A 300 -3.55 21.96 11.12
N LEU A 301 -3.87 22.81 12.08
CA LEU A 301 -3.16 24.05 12.35
C LEU A 301 -2.02 23.78 13.32
N VAL A 302 -0.79 23.84 12.81
CA VAL A 302 0.40 23.35 13.49
C VAL A 302 1.26 24.50 14.05
N GLU A 303 1.60 24.43 15.34
CA GLU A 303 2.65 25.23 15.97
C GLU A 303 3.97 24.45 15.94
N LEU A 304 5.06 25.13 15.54
CA LEU A 304 6.40 24.56 15.58
C LEU A 304 6.93 24.45 17.02
N ARG A 305 7.53 23.30 17.34
CA ARG A 305 8.19 22.99 18.60
C ARG A 305 9.62 22.45 18.36
N GLY A 306 10.27 23.00 17.34
CA GLY A 306 11.62 22.60 16.91
C GLY A 306 11.68 22.06 15.48
N ALA A 307 10.57 21.66 14.87
CA ALA A 307 10.53 21.23 13.48
C ALA A 307 10.82 22.39 12.51
N GLU A 308 11.30 22.03 11.33
CA GLU A 308 11.47 22.91 10.17
C GLU A 308 10.26 22.81 9.26
N THR A 309 9.80 23.96 8.74
CA THR A 309 8.70 24.01 7.77
C THR A 309 9.24 23.74 6.36
N VAL A 310 8.63 22.77 5.70
CA VAL A 310 8.92 22.41 4.30
C VAL A 310 7.88 22.99 3.33
N MET A 311 6.61 22.97 3.72
CA MET A 311 5.51 23.59 2.97
C MET A 311 4.54 24.29 3.91
N THR A 312 3.85 25.29 3.40
CA THR A 312 2.83 26.07 4.12
C THR A 312 1.48 26.01 3.42
N TYR A 313 0.41 26.31 4.14
CA TYR A 313 -0.92 26.50 3.54
C TYR A 313 -0.94 27.74 2.63
N GLY A 314 -1.61 27.64 1.48
CA GLY A 314 -1.67 28.70 0.46
C GLY A 314 -2.84 29.65 0.60
N SER A 315 -3.89 29.30 1.36
CA SER A 315 -5.12 30.08 1.47
C SER A 315 -5.72 30.00 2.88
N ASP A 316 -6.88 30.65 3.06
CA ASP A 316 -7.61 30.81 4.29
C ASP A 316 -6.91 31.68 5.37
N PHE A 317 -7.51 31.81 6.58
CA PHE A 317 -6.97 32.61 7.67
C PHE A 317 -5.64 32.08 8.19
N TYR A 318 -5.35 30.81 7.96
CA TYR A 318 -4.08 30.13 8.32
C TYR A 318 -3.09 30.04 7.14
N LYS A 319 -3.27 30.84 6.09
CA LYS A 319 -2.27 30.98 5.04
C LYS A 319 -0.88 31.25 5.61
N GLY A 320 0.10 30.49 5.16
CA GLY A 320 1.48 30.58 5.65
C GLY A 320 1.78 29.76 6.91
N TYR A 321 0.78 29.11 7.52
CA TYR A 321 1.02 28.15 8.60
C TYR A 321 1.67 26.88 8.04
N PRO A 322 2.48 26.16 8.86
CA PRO A 322 3.12 24.92 8.43
C PRO A 322 2.09 23.85 7.99
N ALA A 323 2.32 23.25 6.83
CA ALA A 323 1.48 22.18 6.27
C ALA A 323 2.26 20.87 6.02
N LEU A 324 3.59 20.98 5.83
CA LEU A 324 4.53 19.87 5.87
C LEU A 324 5.72 20.30 6.71
N THR A 325 6.08 19.49 7.70
CA THR A 325 7.23 19.76 8.57
C THR A 325 8.15 18.54 8.69
N VAL A 326 9.41 18.80 9.05
CA VAL A 326 10.38 17.78 9.38
C VAL A 326 11.10 18.13 10.69
N ASN A 327 11.30 17.13 11.53
CA ASN A 327 12.11 17.24 12.74
C ASN A 327 13.22 16.19 12.74
N SER A 328 14.42 16.57 13.18
CA SER A 328 15.50 15.64 13.48
C SER A 328 15.38 15.19 14.93
N TYR A 329 15.28 13.90 15.16
CA TYR A 329 15.19 13.34 16.50
C TYR A 329 16.10 12.13 16.63
N GLY A 330 17.03 12.17 17.58
CA GLY A 330 18.08 11.16 17.67
C GLY A 330 18.91 11.10 16.38
N LYS A 331 18.95 9.94 15.73
CA LYS A 331 19.64 9.71 14.45
C LYS A 331 18.70 9.76 13.25
N GLY A 332 17.38 9.81 13.49
CA GLY A 332 16.35 9.73 12.45
C GLY A 332 15.66 11.04 12.17
N LYS A 333 14.60 10.95 11.40
CA LYS A 333 13.75 12.08 11.02
C LYS A 333 12.28 11.73 11.19
N ALA A 334 11.50 12.70 11.65
CA ALA A 334 10.04 12.59 11.75
C ALA A 334 9.37 13.67 10.89
N TRP A 335 8.45 13.25 10.04
CA TRP A 335 7.70 14.10 9.11
C TRP A 335 6.26 14.19 9.56
N TYR A 336 5.67 15.38 9.43
CA TYR A 336 4.23 15.58 9.67
C TYR A 336 3.58 16.24 8.47
N VAL A 337 2.57 15.57 7.91
CA VAL A 337 1.74 16.07 6.80
C VAL A 337 0.42 16.55 7.40
N ALA A 338 0.24 17.84 7.50
CA ALA A 338 -0.86 18.45 8.25
C ALA A 338 -2.21 18.48 7.49
N ALA A 339 -2.28 17.96 6.27
CA ALA A 339 -3.50 17.97 5.47
C ALA A 339 -3.65 16.74 4.58
N ASP A 340 -4.90 16.44 4.14
CA ASP A 340 -5.16 15.43 3.13
C ASP A 340 -4.82 15.95 1.72
N ALA A 341 -3.57 15.76 1.33
CA ALA A 341 -3.06 16.19 0.04
C ALA A 341 -3.43 15.20 -1.09
N GLU A 342 -3.40 15.71 -2.32
CA GLU A 342 -3.58 14.90 -3.53
C GLU A 342 -2.52 13.80 -3.66
N LYS A 343 -2.81 12.75 -4.44
CA LYS A 343 -1.96 11.54 -4.53
C LYS A 343 -0.53 11.84 -5.02
N GLU A 344 -0.37 12.78 -5.93
CA GLU A 344 0.93 13.19 -6.48
C GLU A 344 1.87 13.75 -5.40
N PHE A 345 1.31 14.37 -4.36
CA PHE A 345 2.08 14.84 -3.23
C PHE A 345 2.77 13.68 -2.47
N GLN A 346 2.04 12.60 -2.16
CA GLN A 346 2.63 11.46 -1.44
C GLN A 346 3.71 10.77 -2.28
N GLU A 347 3.50 10.66 -3.59
CA GLU A 347 4.48 10.09 -4.52
C GLU A 347 5.78 10.91 -4.53
N ASP A 348 5.67 12.24 -4.71
CA ASP A 348 6.83 13.15 -4.73
C ASP A 348 7.50 13.22 -3.34
N LEU A 349 6.72 13.27 -2.25
CA LEU A 349 7.24 13.26 -0.88
C LEU A 349 8.09 12.01 -0.60
N LEU A 350 7.55 10.82 -0.87
CA LEU A 350 8.22 9.56 -0.61
C LEU A 350 9.45 9.39 -1.50
N LYS A 351 9.39 9.82 -2.77
CA LYS A 351 10.53 9.82 -3.68
C LYS A 351 11.67 10.68 -3.13
N LYS A 352 11.38 11.91 -2.72
CA LYS A 352 12.38 12.83 -2.16
C LYS A 352 12.98 12.31 -0.85
N ILE A 353 12.16 11.76 0.03
CA ILE A 353 12.64 11.15 1.28
C ILE A 353 13.54 9.95 0.99
N ALA A 354 13.15 9.06 0.08
CA ALA A 354 13.93 7.88 -0.29
C ALA A 354 15.29 8.27 -0.92
N GLU A 355 15.29 9.24 -1.85
CA GLU A 355 16.50 9.76 -2.48
C GLU A 355 17.50 10.32 -1.43
N GLN A 356 17.03 11.17 -0.50
CA GLN A 356 17.88 11.74 0.54
C GLN A 356 18.42 10.73 1.55
N SER A 357 17.68 9.64 1.76
CA SER A 357 18.00 8.63 2.79
C SER A 357 18.68 7.39 2.20
N GLY A 358 18.91 7.35 0.89
CA GLY A 358 19.51 6.19 0.22
C GLY A 358 18.66 4.92 0.32
N ILE A 359 17.32 5.07 0.42
CA ILE A 359 16.39 3.94 0.41
C ILE A 359 16.09 3.61 -1.05
N SER A 360 16.37 2.37 -1.45
CA SER A 360 16.19 1.91 -2.83
C SER A 360 15.80 0.44 -2.85
N CYS A 361 15.04 0.05 -3.85
CA CYS A 361 14.76 -1.35 -4.17
C CYS A 361 15.91 -2.05 -4.94
N GLY A 362 16.97 -1.32 -5.30
CA GLY A 362 18.09 -1.83 -6.10
C GLY A 362 17.90 -1.73 -7.62
N ILE A 363 16.81 -1.11 -8.07
CA ILE A 363 16.54 -0.86 -9.49
C ILE A 363 17.02 0.54 -9.88
N LYS A 364 17.62 0.67 -11.06
CA LYS A 364 18.07 1.95 -11.60
C LYS A 364 16.97 2.64 -12.41
N GLY A 365 16.77 3.92 -12.13
CA GLY A 365 15.81 4.76 -12.83
C GLY A 365 14.40 4.67 -12.27
N ASP A 366 13.49 5.40 -12.92
CA ASP A 366 12.08 5.46 -12.51
C ASP A 366 11.32 4.22 -13.02
N ILE A 367 10.42 3.71 -12.20
CA ILE A 367 9.49 2.63 -12.58
C ILE A 367 8.33 3.28 -13.34
N PRO A 368 8.06 2.86 -14.60
CA PRO A 368 6.97 3.41 -15.39
C PRO A 368 5.60 3.20 -14.74
N GLU A 369 4.66 4.10 -15.00
CA GLU A 369 3.27 3.95 -14.55
C GLU A 369 2.66 2.63 -15.05
N GLY A 370 2.05 1.88 -14.16
CA GLY A 370 1.46 0.58 -14.45
C GLY A 370 2.45 -0.59 -14.50
N LEU A 371 3.76 -0.36 -14.39
CA LEU A 371 4.71 -1.42 -14.15
C LEU A 371 4.83 -1.66 -12.64
N GLU A 372 4.47 -2.84 -12.20
CA GLU A 372 4.67 -3.28 -10.83
C GLU A 372 5.97 -4.08 -10.72
N VAL A 373 6.80 -3.74 -9.74
CA VAL A 373 8.03 -4.47 -9.42
C VAL A 373 7.97 -4.91 -7.96
N THR A 374 8.16 -6.20 -7.73
CA THR A 374 8.32 -6.80 -6.40
C THR A 374 9.66 -7.52 -6.31
N SER A 375 10.10 -7.82 -5.10
CA SER A 375 11.25 -8.71 -4.92
C SER A 375 10.99 -9.77 -3.87
N ARG A 376 11.56 -10.95 -4.09
CA ARG A 376 11.61 -12.07 -3.14
C ARG A 376 13.06 -12.51 -2.99
N GLU A 377 13.42 -13.04 -1.81
CA GLU A 377 14.80 -13.38 -1.49
C GLU A 377 14.89 -14.78 -0.83
N THR A 378 15.94 -15.49 -1.16
CA THR A 378 16.46 -16.61 -0.35
C THR A 378 17.71 -16.15 0.38
N GLU A 379 18.45 -17.04 1.03
CA GLU A 379 19.75 -16.72 1.62
C GLU A 379 20.82 -16.37 0.58
N GLU A 380 20.68 -16.89 -0.65
CA GLU A 380 21.69 -16.82 -1.69
C GLU A 380 21.29 -15.91 -2.87
N GLU A 381 20.01 -15.74 -3.16
CA GLU A 381 19.52 -15.12 -4.38
C GLU A 381 18.42 -14.10 -4.09
N ARG A 382 18.38 -13.04 -4.89
CA ARG A 382 17.27 -12.09 -4.95
C ARG A 382 16.59 -12.19 -6.30
N PHE A 383 15.26 -12.32 -6.28
CA PHE A 383 14.40 -12.35 -7.43
C PHE A 383 13.66 -11.02 -7.57
N TYR A 384 13.64 -10.47 -8.79
CA TYR A 384 12.75 -9.36 -9.15
C TYR A 384 11.66 -9.88 -10.06
N ILE A 385 10.42 -9.50 -9.77
CA ILE A 385 9.22 -9.92 -10.48
C ILE A 385 8.57 -8.67 -11.04
N TYR A 386 8.48 -8.61 -12.37
CA TYR A 386 7.90 -7.49 -13.11
C TYR A 386 6.57 -7.88 -13.70
N GLN A 387 5.55 -7.07 -13.47
CA GLN A 387 4.21 -7.21 -14.05
C GLN A 387 3.75 -5.90 -14.67
N ASN A 388 3.24 -5.96 -15.89
CA ASN A 388 2.72 -4.78 -16.58
C ASN A 388 1.19 -4.74 -16.56
N TRP A 389 0.65 -3.81 -15.79
CA TRP A 389 -0.78 -3.54 -15.67
C TRP A 389 -1.27 -2.46 -16.63
N SER A 390 -0.37 -1.78 -17.33
CA SER A 390 -0.75 -0.79 -18.34
C SER A 390 -1.35 -1.44 -19.57
N GLY A 391 -2.10 -0.66 -20.34
CA GLY A 391 -2.63 -1.12 -21.63
C GLY A 391 -1.61 -1.14 -22.76
N GLU A 392 -0.37 -0.73 -22.52
CA GLU A 392 0.72 -0.55 -23.49
C GLU A 392 1.99 -1.26 -23.03
N GLU A 393 2.98 -1.35 -23.90
CA GLU A 393 4.31 -1.85 -23.52
C GLU A 393 4.98 -0.89 -22.52
N ALA A 394 5.48 -1.41 -21.41
CA ALA A 394 6.22 -0.67 -20.39
C ALA A 394 7.73 -0.96 -20.48
N ALA A 395 8.55 0.07 -20.35
CA ALA A 395 9.99 -0.11 -20.22
C ALA A 395 10.35 -0.89 -18.97
N LEU A 396 11.37 -1.75 -19.03
CA LEU A 396 11.85 -2.54 -17.90
C LEU A 396 13.12 -1.90 -17.31
N PRO A 397 13.02 -1.22 -16.16
CA PRO A 397 14.20 -0.72 -15.45
C PRO A 397 15.00 -1.88 -14.85
N LEU A 398 16.33 -1.80 -14.93
CA LEU A 398 17.23 -2.88 -14.54
C LEU A 398 17.67 -2.79 -13.08
N PRO A 399 17.78 -3.92 -12.35
CA PRO A 399 18.51 -3.98 -11.10
C PRO A 399 20.02 -3.87 -11.35
N GLU A 400 20.77 -3.62 -10.29
CA GLU A 400 22.24 -3.70 -10.31
C GLU A 400 22.69 -5.16 -10.16
N GLY A 401 23.74 -5.56 -10.87
CA GLY A 401 24.31 -6.92 -10.77
C GLY A 401 24.28 -7.71 -12.09
N GLU A 402 24.72 -8.96 -12.02
CA GLU A 402 24.56 -9.91 -13.12
C GLU A 402 23.15 -10.46 -13.09
N ILE A 403 22.48 -10.42 -14.24
CA ILE A 403 21.05 -10.75 -14.35
C ILE A 403 20.90 -12.09 -15.07
N GLU A 404 20.15 -13.00 -14.47
CA GLU A 404 19.70 -14.24 -15.08
C GLU A 404 18.17 -14.25 -15.21
N ALA A 405 17.65 -14.54 -16.40
CA ALA A 405 16.21 -14.71 -16.61
C ALA A 405 15.73 -16.05 -16.03
N VAL A 406 14.76 -16.01 -15.14
CA VAL A 406 14.07 -17.20 -14.62
C VAL A 406 12.83 -17.50 -15.46
N TYR A 407 12.09 -16.45 -15.85
CA TYR A 407 10.88 -16.56 -16.66
C TYR A 407 10.68 -15.32 -17.52
N GLY A 408 10.22 -15.55 -18.75
CA GLY A 408 9.98 -14.51 -19.73
C GLY A 408 11.26 -14.03 -20.41
N GLU A 409 11.11 -13.31 -21.52
CA GLU A 409 12.21 -12.67 -22.19
C GLU A 409 12.51 -11.33 -21.50
N TYR A 410 13.73 -11.21 -21.02
CA TYR A 410 14.22 -9.99 -20.45
C TYR A 410 14.78 -9.09 -21.57
N GLY A 411 13.95 -8.13 -21.98
CA GLY A 411 14.26 -7.16 -23.00
C GLY A 411 14.06 -5.73 -22.51
N ASP A 412 13.98 -4.78 -23.45
CA ASP A 412 13.79 -3.37 -23.10
C ASP A 412 12.37 -3.05 -22.61
N LYS A 413 11.40 -3.90 -22.95
CA LYS A 413 9.98 -3.66 -22.68
C LYS A 413 9.21 -4.92 -22.32
N LEU A 414 8.16 -4.74 -21.55
CA LEU A 414 7.20 -5.77 -21.16
C LEU A 414 5.81 -5.48 -21.74
N ALA A 415 5.22 -6.45 -22.42
CA ALA A 415 3.87 -6.34 -22.98
C ALA A 415 2.78 -6.23 -21.88
N PRO A 416 1.57 -5.71 -22.20
CA PRO A 416 0.41 -5.70 -21.28
C PRO A 416 0.12 -7.09 -20.70
N CYS A 417 -0.20 -7.15 -19.41
CA CYS A 417 -0.37 -8.40 -18.63
C CYS A 417 0.84 -9.35 -18.66
N GLY A 418 2.00 -8.88 -19.13
CA GLY A 418 3.24 -9.64 -19.17
C GLY A 418 3.84 -9.86 -17.78
N LEU A 419 4.65 -10.91 -17.69
CA LEU A 419 5.42 -11.28 -16.49
C LEU A 419 6.87 -11.53 -16.91
N VAL A 420 7.80 -10.98 -16.15
CA VAL A 420 9.22 -11.32 -16.20
C VAL A 420 9.70 -11.58 -14.77
N VAL A 421 10.44 -12.66 -14.60
CA VAL A 421 11.13 -12.98 -13.35
C VAL A 421 12.61 -13.11 -13.64
N ILE A 422 13.41 -12.34 -12.93
CA ILE A 422 14.87 -12.37 -13.01
C ILE A 422 15.47 -12.63 -11.65
N LYS A 423 16.69 -13.12 -11.59
CA LYS A 423 17.49 -13.23 -10.37
C LYS A 423 18.83 -12.53 -10.51
N ILE A 424 19.38 -12.09 -9.39
CA ILE A 424 20.72 -11.53 -9.21
C ILE A 424 21.42 -12.20 -8.04
#